data_6884608fc1eeadd2516464d65fe86f54
#
_entry.id   6884608fc1eeadd2516464d65fe86f54
#
_cell.length_a   1.000
_cell.length_b   1.000
_cell.length_c   1.000
_cell.angle_alpha   90.00
_cell.angle_beta   90.00
_cell.angle_gamma   90.00
#
_symmetry.space_group_name_H-M   'P 1'
#
loop_
_entity.id
_entity.type
_entity.pdbx_description
1 polymer ?
#
loop_
_entity_poly.entity_id
_entity_poly.type
_entity_poly.pdbx_seq_one_letter_code
_entity_poly.pdbx_strand_id
1 'polypeptide(L)'
;MTRYPIRIGNRSRLFLRVAFGVTPDRAWVDVGDGVIRVRFGRFLVTAPIADAVGWRIEGPWAWITAIGVRMSIRHRDMSFAGSPRGGVRVDFRRRVRWRFLRIPAIYYGVDDLEGFAAELTALGIPGEDARRPR
;
A
#
# COMPACT_ATOMS: atom_id res chain seq x y z
N MET A 1 -14.89 -8.97 -4.93
CA MET A 1 -13.83 -8.23 -4.20
C MET A 1 -12.56 -9.08 -4.14
N THR A 2 -11.43 -8.52 -4.56
CA THR A 2 -10.16 -9.25 -4.60
C THR A 2 -9.31 -8.84 -3.40
N ARG A 3 -8.77 -9.82 -2.68
CA ARG A 3 -7.91 -9.59 -1.53
C ARG A 3 -6.46 -9.91 -1.85
N TYR A 4 -5.59 -8.94 -1.57
CA TYR A 4 -4.14 -9.06 -1.74
C TYR A 4 -3.47 -9.02 -0.37
N PRO A 5 -2.80 -10.11 0.05
CA PRO A 5 -2.03 -10.07 1.29
C PRO A 5 -0.89 -9.05 1.20
N ILE A 6 -0.64 -8.35 2.30
CA ILE A 6 0.55 -7.51 2.43
C ILE A 6 1.72 -8.41 2.82
N ARG A 7 2.85 -8.25 2.12
CA ARG A 7 4.04 -9.04 2.38
C ARG A 7 4.66 -8.64 3.71
N ILE A 8 4.84 -9.62 4.60
CA ILE A 8 5.50 -9.44 5.89
C ILE A 8 6.81 -10.22 5.87
N GLY A 9 7.95 -9.50 5.95
CA GLY A 9 9.25 -10.13 5.99
C GLY A 9 9.52 -10.80 7.33
N ASN A 10 10.34 -11.87 7.32
CA ASN A 10 10.67 -12.62 8.53
C ASN A 10 11.33 -11.75 9.61
N ARG A 11 12.17 -10.80 9.21
CA ARG A 11 12.85 -9.88 10.13
C ARG A 11 11.91 -8.91 10.82
N SER A 12 10.79 -8.59 10.17
CA SER A 12 9.87 -7.55 10.62
C SER A 12 8.69 -8.09 11.40
N ARG A 13 8.45 -9.39 11.35
CA ARG A 13 7.23 -10.01 11.88
C ARG A 13 6.95 -9.67 13.33
N LEU A 14 7.93 -9.87 14.20
CA LEU A 14 7.76 -9.61 15.63
C LEU A 14 7.59 -8.12 15.91
N PHE A 15 8.42 -7.29 15.28
CA PHE A 15 8.35 -5.84 15.42
C PHE A 15 6.96 -5.30 15.02
N LEU A 16 6.45 -5.72 13.87
CA LEU A 16 5.17 -5.27 13.36
C LEU A 16 4.01 -5.74 14.25
N ARG A 17 4.09 -6.96 14.75
CA ARG A 17 3.07 -7.50 15.67
C ARG A 17 3.00 -6.69 16.96
N VAL A 18 4.14 -6.37 17.55
CA VAL A 18 4.22 -5.64 18.83
C VAL A 18 3.89 -4.16 18.63
N ALA A 19 4.51 -3.51 17.63
CA ALA A 19 4.37 -2.06 17.44
C ALA A 19 3.03 -1.65 16.82
N PHE A 20 2.53 -2.42 15.83
CA PHE A 20 1.36 -2.04 15.03
C PHE A 20 0.19 -3.02 15.13
N GLY A 21 0.35 -4.13 15.82
CA GLY A 21 -0.67 -5.17 15.89
C GLY A 21 -0.84 -5.93 14.58
N VAL A 22 0.19 -5.97 13.74
CA VAL A 22 0.15 -6.61 12.42
C VAL A 22 0.33 -8.12 12.57
N THR A 23 -0.65 -8.86 12.07
CA THR A 23 -0.63 -10.31 11.94
C THR A 23 -1.01 -10.65 10.50
N PRO A 24 -0.75 -11.89 10.01
CA PRO A 24 -1.11 -12.23 8.62
C PRO A 24 -2.60 -12.03 8.29
N ASP A 25 -3.49 -12.20 9.24
CA ASP A 25 -4.92 -11.99 9.07
C ASP A 25 -5.32 -10.51 9.14
N ARG A 26 -4.42 -9.61 9.53
CA ARG A 26 -4.63 -8.17 9.61
C ARG A 26 -3.67 -7.38 8.74
N ALA A 27 -3.25 -7.97 7.62
CA ALA A 27 -2.34 -7.32 6.67
C ALA A 27 -2.79 -7.66 5.25
N TRP A 28 -3.71 -6.85 4.71
CA TRP A 28 -4.29 -7.10 3.40
C TRP A 28 -4.78 -5.81 2.73
N VAL A 29 -4.95 -5.89 1.41
CA VAL A 29 -5.57 -4.85 0.59
C VAL A 29 -6.72 -5.49 -0.18
N ASP A 30 -7.92 -4.97 -0.01
CA ASP A 30 -9.10 -5.39 -0.77
C ASP A 30 -9.41 -4.39 -1.86
N VAL A 31 -9.69 -4.89 -3.07
CA VAL A 31 -10.09 -4.08 -4.22
C VAL A 31 -11.46 -4.56 -4.68
N GLY A 32 -12.42 -3.66 -4.74
CA GLY A 32 -13.76 -3.95 -5.20
C GLY A 32 -14.79 -3.01 -4.61
N ASP A 33 -16.03 -3.09 -5.08
CA ASP A 33 -17.15 -2.26 -4.63
C ASP A 33 -16.83 -0.75 -4.67
N GLY A 34 -16.00 -0.34 -5.65
CA GLY A 34 -15.64 1.07 -5.85
C GLY A 34 -14.58 1.60 -4.89
N VAL A 35 -13.92 0.76 -4.10
CA VAL A 35 -12.91 1.19 -3.14
C VAL A 35 -11.67 0.31 -3.14
N ILE A 36 -10.56 0.89 -2.68
CA ILE A 36 -9.36 0.16 -2.26
C ILE A 36 -9.28 0.30 -0.75
N ARG A 37 -9.31 -0.82 -0.04
CA ARG A 37 -9.30 -0.82 1.41
C ARG A 37 -8.06 -1.55 1.90
N VAL A 38 -7.23 -0.88 2.69
CA VAL A 38 -6.04 -1.48 3.29
C VAL A 38 -6.24 -1.65 4.79
N ARG A 39 -5.92 -2.85 5.27
CA ARG A 39 -5.78 -3.15 6.70
C ARG A 39 -4.33 -3.48 6.99
N PHE A 40 -3.75 -2.80 7.96
CA PHE A 40 -2.39 -3.07 8.41
C PHE A 40 -2.40 -3.01 9.94
N GLY A 41 -2.62 -4.15 10.58
CA GLY A 41 -2.79 -4.21 12.02
C GLY A 41 -4.00 -3.41 12.50
N ARG A 42 -3.73 -2.36 13.25
CA ARG A 42 -4.78 -1.47 13.78
C ARG A 42 -5.26 -0.42 12.79
N PHE A 43 -4.53 -0.26 11.68
CA PHE A 43 -4.83 0.77 10.69
C PHE A 43 -5.78 0.22 9.63
N LEU A 44 -6.79 0.99 9.29
CA LEU A 44 -7.73 0.68 8.21
C LEU A 44 -8.00 1.97 7.44
N VAL A 45 -7.66 1.97 6.14
CA VAL A 45 -7.84 3.13 5.27
C VAL A 45 -8.61 2.71 4.03
N THR A 46 -9.67 3.44 3.71
CA THR A 46 -10.50 3.20 2.54
C THR A 46 -10.37 4.36 1.58
N ALA A 47 -10.03 4.07 0.33
CA ALA A 47 -9.85 5.05 -0.74
C ALA A 47 -10.81 4.76 -1.89
N PRO A 48 -11.51 5.78 -2.44
CA PRO A 48 -12.36 5.57 -3.61
C PRO A 48 -11.54 5.28 -4.87
N ILE A 49 -11.90 4.25 -5.62
CA ILE A 49 -11.27 3.92 -6.90
C ILE A 49 -11.44 5.09 -7.89
N ALA A 50 -12.58 5.79 -7.84
CA ALA A 50 -12.86 6.91 -8.71
C ALA A 50 -11.86 8.07 -8.57
N ASP A 51 -11.19 8.18 -7.43
CA ASP A 51 -10.20 9.24 -7.19
C ASP A 51 -8.77 8.79 -7.48
N ALA A 52 -8.55 7.53 -7.82
CA ALA A 52 -7.23 7.02 -8.19
C ALA A 52 -6.89 7.49 -9.62
N VAL A 53 -5.75 8.17 -9.78
CA VAL A 53 -5.33 8.73 -11.07
C VAL A 53 -4.16 8.00 -11.68
N GLY A 54 -3.39 7.25 -10.90
CA GLY A 54 -2.26 6.49 -11.42
C GLY A 54 -1.68 5.55 -10.38
N TRP A 55 -1.00 4.51 -10.85
CA TRP A 55 -0.26 3.59 -9.99
C TRP A 55 1.19 3.46 -10.48
N ARG A 56 2.08 3.09 -9.56
CA ARG A 56 3.50 2.86 -9.87
C ARG A 56 4.03 1.76 -8.97
N ILE A 57 4.65 0.74 -9.57
CA ILE A 57 5.36 -0.27 -8.79
C ILE A 57 6.74 0.29 -8.46
N GLU A 58 7.06 0.37 -7.18
CA GLU A 58 8.31 0.93 -6.68
C GLU A 58 9.05 -0.07 -5.79
N GLY A 59 10.34 0.11 -5.62
CA GLY A 59 11.19 -0.72 -4.79
C GLY A 59 12.33 -1.35 -5.58
N PRO A 60 13.17 -2.20 -4.95
CA PRO A 60 13.21 -2.47 -3.50
C PRO A 60 13.76 -1.28 -2.68
N TRP A 61 13.49 -1.29 -1.37
CA TRP A 61 13.88 -0.23 -0.46
C TRP A 61 14.86 -0.73 0.60
N ALA A 62 15.59 0.19 1.25
CA ALA A 62 16.33 -0.13 2.45
C ALA A 62 15.37 -0.56 3.56
N TRP A 63 15.69 -1.64 4.28
CA TRP A 63 14.79 -2.25 5.27
C TRP A 63 14.29 -1.24 6.30
N ILE A 64 15.19 -0.45 6.88
CA ILE A 64 14.85 0.48 7.96
C ILE A 64 13.91 1.61 7.50
N THR A 65 13.88 1.91 6.20
CA THR A 65 13.06 3.00 5.67
C THR A 65 11.73 2.54 5.08
N ALA A 66 11.49 1.23 5.00
CA ALA A 66 10.35 0.69 4.26
C ALA A 66 9.33 -0.06 5.11
N ILE A 67 9.65 -0.36 6.38
CA ILE A 67 8.82 -1.23 7.20
C ILE A 67 7.86 -0.44 8.08
N GLY A 68 6.61 -0.91 8.16
CA GLY A 68 5.57 -0.38 9.03
C GLY A 68 4.63 0.58 8.33
N VAL A 69 3.93 1.38 9.13
CA VAL A 69 3.08 2.47 8.65
C VAL A 69 3.90 3.73 8.69
N ARG A 70 4.10 4.35 7.53
CA ARG A 70 4.92 5.54 7.41
C ARG A 70 4.19 6.63 6.68
N MET A 71 4.43 7.86 7.13
CA MET A 71 3.98 9.05 6.44
C MET A 71 5.20 9.87 6.05
N SER A 72 5.35 10.14 4.75
CA SER A 72 6.41 11.01 4.27
C SER A 72 6.00 12.46 4.48
N ILE A 73 6.74 13.19 5.29
CA ILE A 73 6.52 14.62 5.52
C ILE A 73 6.73 15.41 4.22
N ARG A 74 7.68 14.98 3.42
CA ARG A 74 8.05 15.67 2.18
C ARG A 74 7.00 15.49 1.08
N HIS A 75 6.44 14.27 0.94
CA HIS A 75 5.50 13.93 -0.13
C HIS A 75 4.08 13.74 0.35
N ARG A 76 3.85 13.76 1.65
CA ARG A 76 2.54 13.58 2.32
C ARG A 76 1.84 12.27 1.95
N ASP A 77 2.59 11.27 1.47
CA ASP A 77 2.05 9.95 1.20
C ASP A 77 2.12 9.04 2.42
N MET A 78 1.29 8.01 2.44
CA MET A 78 1.24 7.03 3.51
C MET A 78 1.62 5.66 2.97
N SER A 79 2.45 4.92 3.71
CA SER A 79 2.93 3.61 3.31
C SER A 79 2.46 2.54 4.29
N PHE A 80 2.04 1.40 3.75
CA PHE A 80 1.70 0.20 4.51
C PHE A 80 2.54 -0.94 3.98
N ALA A 81 3.67 -1.23 4.62
CA ALA A 81 4.63 -2.20 4.12
C ALA A 81 5.21 -3.05 5.26
N GLY A 82 5.19 -4.36 5.07
CA GLY A 82 5.81 -5.35 5.97
C GLY A 82 7.13 -5.88 5.46
N SER A 83 7.61 -5.41 4.30
CA SER A 83 8.83 -5.87 3.65
C SER A 83 9.42 -4.75 2.79
N PRO A 84 10.78 -4.69 2.66
CA PRO A 84 11.42 -3.69 1.80
C PRO A 84 11.42 -4.05 0.30
N ARG A 85 10.81 -5.17 -0.09
CA ARG A 85 10.90 -5.66 -1.48
C ARG A 85 10.15 -4.82 -2.51
N GLY A 86 9.26 -3.95 -2.07
CA GLY A 86 8.54 -3.07 -2.97
C GLY A 86 7.05 -3.02 -2.68
N GLY A 87 6.35 -2.21 -3.44
CA GLY A 87 4.93 -2.03 -3.33
C GLY A 87 4.38 -1.24 -4.51
N VAL A 88 3.08 -1.04 -4.50
CA VAL A 88 2.40 -0.24 -5.51
C VAL A 88 1.95 1.07 -4.88
N ARG A 89 2.45 2.18 -5.40
CA ARG A 89 2.01 3.52 -5.03
C ARG A 89 0.80 3.89 -5.89
N VAL A 90 -0.27 4.34 -5.26
CA VAL A 90 -1.45 4.86 -5.95
C VAL A 90 -1.61 6.33 -5.60
N ASP A 91 -1.67 7.18 -6.63
CA ASP A 91 -1.90 8.60 -6.48
C ASP A 91 -3.40 8.90 -6.62
N PHE A 92 -3.91 9.82 -5.79
CA PHE A 92 -5.32 10.15 -5.74
C PHE A 92 -5.55 11.61 -6.13
N ARG A 93 -6.57 11.84 -6.97
CA ARG A 93 -6.99 13.19 -7.40
C ARG A 93 -7.48 14.02 -6.22
N ARG A 94 -8.34 13.40 -5.39
CA ARG A 94 -8.78 13.96 -4.12
C ARG A 94 -8.04 13.25 -3.01
N ARG A 95 -7.52 14.01 -2.04
CA ARG A 95 -6.78 13.43 -0.92
C ARG A 95 -7.68 12.48 -0.14
N VAL A 96 -7.16 11.30 0.18
CA VAL A 96 -7.86 10.30 0.98
C VAL A 96 -7.90 10.77 2.41
N ARG A 97 -9.10 10.79 2.99
CA ARG A 97 -9.27 11.19 4.38
C ARG A 97 -9.07 9.99 5.30
N TRP A 98 -8.18 10.15 6.27
CA TRP A 98 -8.02 9.19 7.36
C TRP A 98 -7.88 9.97 8.66
N ARG A 99 -8.90 9.88 9.53
CA ARG A 99 -9.01 10.70 10.74
C ARG A 99 -8.92 12.19 10.38
N PHE A 100 -7.93 12.93 10.93
CA PHE A 100 -7.69 14.34 10.62
C PHE A 100 -6.70 14.56 9.48
N LEU A 101 -6.17 13.46 8.90
CA LEU A 101 -5.17 13.52 7.83
C LEU A 101 -5.83 13.47 6.46
N ARG A 102 -5.18 14.12 5.49
CA ARG A 102 -5.56 14.08 4.07
C ARG A 102 -4.35 13.61 3.28
N ILE A 103 -4.47 12.45 2.65
CA ILE A 103 -3.36 11.72 2.06
C ILE A 103 -3.47 11.74 0.54
N PRO A 104 -2.49 12.33 -0.20
CA PRO A 104 -2.54 12.42 -1.67
C PRO A 104 -2.14 11.12 -2.36
N ALA A 105 -1.41 10.23 -1.70
CA ALA A 105 -0.95 8.97 -2.26
C ALA A 105 -0.78 7.93 -1.17
N ILE A 106 -1.04 6.64 -1.52
CA ILE A 106 -0.85 5.52 -0.61
C ILE A 106 0.03 4.48 -1.28
N TYR A 107 1.03 3.99 -0.54
CA TYR A 107 1.93 2.93 -0.97
C TYR A 107 1.47 1.62 -0.33
N TYR A 108 1.08 0.66 -1.17
CA TYR A 108 0.56 -0.64 -0.74
C TYR A 108 1.63 -1.71 -0.92
N GLY A 109 2.14 -2.25 0.17
CA GLY A 109 3.18 -3.29 0.15
C GLY A 109 2.60 -4.70 -0.03
N VAL A 110 1.81 -4.92 -1.06
CA VAL A 110 1.19 -6.22 -1.35
C VAL A 110 2.22 -7.25 -1.78
N ASP A 111 1.94 -8.53 -1.54
CA ASP A 111 2.83 -9.63 -1.95
C ASP A 111 2.80 -9.82 -3.46
N ASP A 112 1.63 -9.77 -4.09
CA ASP A 112 1.46 -9.88 -5.54
C ASP A 112 1.36 -8.51 -6.19
N LEU A 113 2.51 -7.89 -6.48
CA LEU A 113 2.59 -6.56 -7.07
C LEU A 113 1.97 -6.51 -8.47
N GLU A 114 2.30 -7.50 -9.29
CA GLU A 114 1.83 -7.57 -10.69
C GLU A 114 0.33 -7.80 -10.76
N GLY A 115 -0.22 -8.68 -9.95
CA GLY A 115 -1.66 -8.95 -9.89
C GLY A 115 -2.46 -7.73 -9.44
N PHE A 116 -1.97 -7.03 -8.42
CA PHE A 116 -2.60 -5.80 -7.92
C PHE A 116 -2.59 -4.71 -9.00
N ALA A 117 -1.44 -4.48 -9.64
CA ALA A 117 -1.31 -3.50 -10.71
C ALA A 117 -2.19 -3.84 -11.92
N ALA A 118 -2.28 -5.13 -12.28
CA ALA A 118 -3.14 -5.58 -13.38
C ALA A 118 -4.62 -5.31 -13.09
N GLU A 119 -5.06 -5.51 -11.86
CA GLU A 119 -6.43 -5.21 -11.48
C GLU A 119 -6.72 -3.71 -11.54
N LEU A 120 -5.81 -2.87 -11.06
CA LEU A 120 -5.95 -1.42 -11.16
C LEU A 120 -6.04 -0.98 -12.63
N THR A 121 -5.22 -1.56 -13.50
CA THR A 121 -5.27 -1.29 -14.94
C THR A 121 -6.61 -1.71 -15.54
N ALA A 122 -7.13 -2.86 -15.15
CA ALA A 122 -8.44 -3.33 -15.61
C ALA A 122 -9.58 -2.41 -15.14
N LEU A 123 -9.40 -1.71 -14.04
CA LEU A 123 -10.35 -0.72 -13.52
C LEU A 123 -10.19 0.67 -14.17
N GLY A 124 -9.29 0.80 -15.15
CA GLY A 124 -9.08 2.05 -15.89
C GLY A 124 -8.06 2.99 -15.26
N ILE A 125 -7.30 2.55 -14.27
CA ILE A 125 -6.27 3.37 -13.62
C ILE A 125 -4.94 3.14 -14.36
N PRO A 126 -4.34 4.17 -15.02
CA PRO A 126 -3.07 4.00 -15.73
C PRO A 126 -1.91 3.92 -14.75
N GLY A 127 -0.81 3.30 -15.18
CA GLY A 127 0.36 3.20 -14.34
C GLY A 127 1.58 2.62 -15.05
N GLU A 128 2.67 2.45 -14.29
CA GLU A 128 3.92 1.93 -14.80
C GLU A 128 4.68 1.12 -13.75
N ASP A 129 5.51 0.19 -14.21
CA ASP A 129 6.45 -0.53 -13.36
C ASP A 129 7.77 0.27 -13.34
N ALA A 130 8.01 0.95 -12.22
CA ALA A 130 9.18 1.81 -12.03
C ALA A 130 10.28 1.13 -11.21
N ARG A 131 10.21 -0.19 -11.02
CA ARG A 131 11.25 -0.92 -10.30
C ARG A 131 12.58 -0.83 -11.05
N ARG A 132 13.67 -0.64 -10.28
CA ARG A 132 14.99 -0.59 -10.89
C ARG A 132 15.35 -1.98 -11.42
N PRO A 133 15.84 -2.10 -12.68
CA PRO A 133 16.38 -3.37 -13.17
C PRO A 133 17.59 -3.75 -12.34
N ARG A 134 17.68 -5.04 -12.03
CA ARG A 134 18.84 -5.59 -11.32
C ARG A 134 20.03 -5.79 -12.26
#